data_593f3e79cf6a6917dca9b303c9fb7f75
#
_entry.id   593f3e79cf6a6917dca9b303c9fb7f75
#
_cell.length_a   1.000
_cell.length_b   1.000
_cell.length_c   1.000
_cell.angle_alpha   90.00
_cell.angle_beta   90.00
_cell.angle_gamma   90.00
#
_symmetry.space_group_name_H-M   'P 1'
#
loop_
_entity.id
_entity.type
_entity.pdbx_description
1 polymer ?
#
loop_
_entity_poly.entity_id
_entity_poly.type
_entity_poly.pdbx_seq_one_letter_code
_entity_poly.pdbx_strand_id
1 'polypeptide(L)'
;MGGSAGCGPTSFLRVVSEQSRYNDGVSFRIRPFRKADFEMLWRIDQACFDPQMAYSRPEMAFYMRRPGAFSLVAEDSPNGQPKRPCSPTQNVSNQSAPNRTEPPAGPWEGILGFIVAEFRRQGGHIITIDVVAEARRTGVGSALLRAAEDRLRENGALTVALETAVNNAAAIRFYKNEGYFVEKTVRGYYSNQLDALVMTKSLVGNR
;
A
#
# COMPACT_ATOMS: atom_id res chain seq x y z
N MET A 1 -4.52 32.44 -46.39
CA MET A 1 -5.09 32.72 -45.05
C MET A 1 -5.79 31.48 -44.60
N GLY A 2 -5.30 30.81 -43.57
CA GLY A 2 -5.89 29.59 -43.02
C GLY A 2 -5.07 29.15 -41.83
N GLY A 3 -5.43 29.65 -40.64
CA GLY A 3 -4.74 29.35 -39.38
C GLY A 3 -5.01 27.93 -38.93
N SER A 4 -3.94 27.18 -38.68
CA SER A 4 -3.96 25.88 -38.04
C SER A 4 -3.94 26.10 -36.52
N ALA A 5 -5.04 25.78 -35.86
CA ALA A 5 -5.13 25.76 -34.40
C ALA A 5 -4.49 24.46 -33.90
N GLY A 6 -3.37 24.60 -33.20
CA GLY A 6 -2.69 23.52 -32.53
C GLY A 6 -3.51 23.02 -31.33
N CYS A 7 -3.87 21.74 -31.33
CA CYS A 7 -4.45 21.03 -30.19
C CYS A 7 -3.31 20.63 -29.25
N GLY A 8 -3.20 21.30 -28.11
CA GLY A 8 -2.24 20.93 -27.04
C GLY A 8 -2.62 19.60 -26.37
N PRO A 9 -1.67 18.89 -25.79
CA PRO A 9 -1.94 17.61 -25.17
C PRO A 9 -2.79 17.80 -23.91
N THR A 10 -4.01 17.31 -23.95
CA THR A 10 -4.90 17.21 -22.79
C THR A 10 -4.30 16.23 -21.80
N SER A 11 -3.87 16.76 -20.66
CA SER A 11 -3.38 16.00 -19.52
C SER A 11 -4.49 15.08 -18.99
N PHE A 12 -4.48 13.82 -19.38
CA PHE A 12 -5.31 12.79 -18.76
C PHE A 12 -4.74 12.44 -17.39
N LEU A 13 -5.17 13.20 -16.38
CA LEU A 13 -5.15 12.72 -14.99
C LEU A 13 -6.15 11.57 -14.90
N ARG A 14 -5.67 10.35 -15.17
CA ARG A 14 -6.45 9.14 -14.92
C ARG A 14 -6.55 9.00 -13.40
N VAL A 15 -7.73 9.29 -12.88
CA VAL A 15 -8.10 9.05 -11.48
C VAL A 15 -7.83 7.57 -11.20
N VAL A 16 -6.90 7.29 -10.28
CA VAL A 16 -6.69 5.94 -9.75
C VAL A 16 -8.02 5.50 -9.17
N SER A 17 -8.69 4.56 -9.83
CA SER A 17 -9.98 4.05 -9.37
C SER A 17 -9.79 3.48 -7.98
N GLU A 18 -10.54 4.00 -7.01
CA GLU A 18 -10.64 3.47 -5.65
C GLU A 18 -11.12 2.01 -5.73
N GLN A 19 -10.20 1.07 -5.70
CA GLN A 19 -10.55 -0.35 -5.65
C GLN A 19 -10.88 -0.71 -4.19
N SER A 20 -12.17 -0.68 -3.87
CA SER A 20 -12.67 -1.29 -2.64
C SER A 20 -12.65 -2.81 -2.81
N ARG A 21 -11.86 -3.51 -2.00
CA ARG A 21 -11.83 -4.98 -1.96
C ARG A 21 -12.32 -5.46 -0.60
N TYR A 22 -13.28 -6.37 -0.63
CA TYR A 22 -13.83 -7.04 0.53
C TYR A 22 -13.20 -8.43 0.66
N ASN A 23 -12.56 -8.72 1.79
CA ASN A 23 -12.14 -10.08 2.14
C ASN A 23 -12.23 -10.22 3.68
N ASP A 24 -12.94 -11.25 4.13
CA ASP A 24 -13.06 -11.67 5.54
C ASP A 24 -13.37 -10.58 6.59
N GLY A 25 -14.31 -9.68 6.30
CA GLY A 25 -14.85 -8.75 7.29
C GLY A 25 -14.13 -7.40 7.43
N VAL A 26 -12.99 -7.20 6.78
CA VAL A 26 -12.29 -5.90 6.75
C VAL A 26 -12.55 -5.22 5.41
N SER A 27 -13.22 -4.08 5.44
CA SER A 27 -13.44 -3.25 4.26
C SER A 27 -12.40 -2.14 4.27
N PHE A 28 -11.60 -2.04 3.21
CA PHE A 28 -10.57 -1.01 3.09
C PHE A 28 -10.46 -0.49 1.66
N ARG A 29 -9.83 0.68 1.53
CA ARG A 29 -9.48 1.26 0.23
C ARG A 29 -7.99 1.60 0.18
N ILE A 30 -7.40 1.50 -1.00
CA ILE A 30 -6.04 1.97 -1.26
C ILE A 30 -6.11 3.37 -1.82
N ARG A 31 -5.34 4.29 -1.23
CA ARG A 31 -5.25 5.68 -1.66
C ARG A 31 -3.80 6.18 -1.66
N PRO A 32 -3.50 7.25 -2.41
CA PRO A 32 -2.22 7.94 -2.28
C PRO A 32 -1.99 8.46 -0.86
N PHE A 33 -0.72 8.48 -0.46
CA PHE A 33 -0.24 9.11 0.76
C PHE A 33 -0.63 10.60 0.80
N ARG A 34 -0.99 11.07 1.99
CA ARG A 34 -1.20 12.49 2.32
C ARG A 34 -0.15 12.91 3.35
N LYS A 35 0.30 14.16 3.29
CA LYS A 35 1.32 14.66 4.22
C LYS A 35 0.92 14.49 5.69
N ALA A 36 -0.37 14.57 6.00
CA ALA A 36 -0.91 14.36 7.34
C ALA A 36 -0.74 12.91 7.85
N ASP A 37 -0.59 11.93 6.96
CA ASP A 37 -0.45 10.52 7.34
C ASP A 37 0.94 10.21 7.93
N PHE A 38 1.95 11.05 7.64
CA PHE A 38 3.37 10.74 7.87
C PHE A 38 3.66 10.20 9.27
N GLU A 39 3.17 10.88 10.27
CA GLU A 39 3.44 10.50 11.67
C GLU A 39 2.84 9.13 12.01
N MET A 40 1.65 8.84 11.48
CA MET A 40 1.01 7.55 11.67
C MET A 40 1.76 6.43 10.93
N LEU A 41 2.19 6.66 9.69
CA LEU A 41 2.98 5.69 8.93
C LEU A 41 4.29 5.37 9.65
N TRP A 42 4.98 6.39 10.17
CA TRP A 42 6.19 6.19 10.95
C TRP A 42 5.94 5.35 12.23
N ARG A 43 4.83 5.60 12.95
CA ARG A 43 4.45 4.80 14.13
C ARG A 43 4.14 3.35 13.77
N ILE A 44 3.51 3.10 12.63
CA ILE A 44 3.24 1.75 12.12
C ILE A 44 4.55 1.02 11.80
N ASP A 45 5.49 1.68 11.15
CA ASP A 45 6.83 1.12 10.87
C ASP A 45 7.52 0.69 12.18
N GLN A 46 7.53 1.58 13.20
CA GLN A 46 8.11 1.26 14.52
C GLN A 46 7.43 0.05 15.20
N ALA A 47 6.15 -0.19 14.93
CA ALA A 47 5.42 -1.33 15.47
C ALA A 47 5.60 -2.61 14.65
N CYS A 48 6.00 -2.49 13.38
CA CYS A 48 6.18 -3.63 12.47
C CYS A 48 7.58 -4.22 12.50
N PHE A 49 8.59 -3.43 12.87
CA PHE A 49 10.00 -3.84 12.81
C PHE A 49 10.70 -3.70 14.16
N ASP A 50 11.77 -4.50 14.33
CA ASP A 50 12.70 -4.30 15.44
C ASP A 50 13.32 -2.90 15.36
N PRO A 51 13.65 -2.25 16.51
CA PRO A 51 14.24 -0.91 16.54
C PRO A 51 15.50 -0.73 15.72
N GLN A 52 16.24 -1.82 15.46
CA GLN A 52 17.45 -1.81 14.62
C GLN A 52 17.15 -1.85 13.10
N MET A 53 15.91 -2.12 12.72
CA MET A 53 15.47 -2.22 11.33
C MET A 53 14.42 -1.19 10.96
N ALA A 54 13.70 -0.66 11.96
CA ALA A 54 12.71 0.38 11.77
C ALA A 54 13.37 1.70 11.34
N TYR A 55 12.73 2.42 10.43
CA TYR A 55 13.25 3.70 9.95
C TYR A 55 13.12 4.80 10.99
N SER A 56 14.17 5.60 11.18
CA SER A 56 14.03 6.89 11.83
C SER A 56 13.15 7.84 10.98
N ARG A 57 12.53 8.86 11.62
CA ARG A 57 11.73 9.85 10.87
C ARG A 57 12.48 10.49 9.69
N PRO A 58 13.76 10.92 9.83
CA PRO A 58 14.51 11.46 8.71
C PRO A 58 14.72 10.46 7.57
N GLU A 59 15.00 9.19 7.88
CA GLU A 59 15.21 8.14 6.88
C GLU A 59 13.92 7.83 6.13
N MET A 60 12.80 7.63 6.83
CA MET A 60 11.51 7.43 6.18
C MET A 60 11.15 8.62 5.28
N ALA A 61 11.30 9.85 5.78
CA ALA A 61 11.05 11.05 5.00
C ALA A 61 11.99 11.17 3.78
N PHE A 62 13.24 10.75 3.92
CA PHE A 62 14.21 10.70 2.82
C PHE A 62 13.74 9.74 1.73
N TYR A 63 13.41 8.50 2.08
CA TYR A 63 12.95 7.51 1.10
C TYR A 63 11.66 7.93 0.41
N MET A 64 10.69 8.47 1.14
CA MET A 64 9.41 8.92 0.58
C MET A 64 9.51 10.12 -0.36
N ARG A 65 10.61 10.91 -0.28
CA ARG A 65 10.85 12.11 -1.11
C ARG A 65 11.81 11.87 -2.26
N ARG A 66 12.35 10.66 -2.42
CA ARG A 66 13.29 10.38 -3.52
C ARG A 66 12.62 10.58 -4.87
N PRO A 67 13.37 11.00 -5.90
CA PRO A 67 12.86 11.09 -7.26
C PRO A 67 12.31 9.73 -7.71
N GLY A 68 11.07 9.71 -8.17
CA GLY A 68 10.38 8.48 -8.57
C GLY A 68 9.74 7.69 -7.42
N ALA A 69 9.90 8.12 -6.17
CA ALA A 69 9.23 7.50 -5.04
C ALA A 69 7.74 7.90 -4.96
N PHE A 70 6.94 6.97 -4.49
CA PHE A 70 5.55 7.18 -4.16
C PHE A 70 5.14 6.28 -2.98
N SER A 71 4.07 6.68 -2.30
CA SER A 71 3.52 5.90 -1.19
C SER A 71 2.02 5.74 -1.35
N LEU A 72 1.52 4.54 -1.00
CA LEU A 72 0.11 4.21 -0.95
C LEU A 72 -0.27 3.78 0.47
N VAL A 73 -1.49 4.08 0.85
CA VAL A 73 -2.03 3.83 2.19
C VAL A 73 -3.29 2.98 2.06
N ALA A 74 -3.38 1.93 2.86
CA ALA A 74 -4.61 1.19 3.07
C ALA A 74 -5.37 1.82 4.23
N GLU A 75 -6.51 2.39 3.95
CA GLU A 75 -7.39 3.08 4.90
C GLU A 75 -8.65 2.24 5.13
N ASP A 76 -9.03 2.08 6.39
CA ASP A 76 -10.27 1.42 6.75
C ASP A 76 -11.48 2.15 6.12
N SER A 77 -12.45 1.38 5.65
CA SER A 77 -13.65 1.92 5.01
C SER A 77 -14.88 1.50 5.80
N PRO A 78 -15.31 2.28 6.80
CA PRO A 78 -16.44 1.92 7.66
C PRO A 78 -17.79 1.77 6.92
N ASN A 79 -17.85 2.12 5.64
CA ASN A 79 -19.06 2.02 4.81
C ASN A 79 -19.21 0.71 4.03
N GLY A 80 -18.42 -0.31 4.32
CA GLY A 80 -18.51 -1.66 3.72
C GLY A 80 -19.62 -2.52 4.33
N GLN A 81 -20.76 -1.98 4.69
CA GLN A 81 -21.94 -2.82 4.96
C GLN A 81 -22.41 -3.44 3.63
N PRO A 82 -22.55 -4.77 3.56
CA PRO A 82 -23.22 -5.40 2.43
C PRO A 82 -24.64 -4.82 2.37
N LYS A 83 -25.01 -4.26 1.23
CA LYS A 83 -26.42 -3.97 0.94
C LYS A 83 -27.17 -5.28 1.06
N ARG A 84 -27.86 -5.49 2.19
CA ARG A 84 -28.88 -6.53 2.28
C ARG A 84 -29.91 -6.26 1.19
N PRO A 85 -30.36 -7.28 0.42
CA PRO A 85 -31.43 -7.07 -0.52
C PRO A 85 -32.66 -6.60 0.25
N CYS A 86 -33.28 -5.52 -0.25
CA CYS A 86 -34.54 -5.00 0.26
C CYS A 86 -35.60 -6.10 0.32
N SER A 87 -36.02 -6.46 1.53
CA SER A 87 -37.36 -6.99 1.74
C SER A 87 -38.25 -5.80 2.13
N PRO A 88 -39.44 -5.67 1.52
CA PRO A 88 -40.33 -4.55 1.80
C PRO A 88 -41.13 -4.79 3.06
N THR A 89 -41.47 -3.69 3.69
CA THR A 89 -42.50 -3.49 4.73
C THR A 89 -42.03 -3.55 6.19
N GLN A 90 -41.90 -2.43 6.84
CA GLN A 90 -42.86 -1.98 7.84
C GLN A 90 -42.53 -0.58 8.32
N ASN A 91 -43.55 0.29 8.26
CA ASN A 91 -43.66 1.59 8.92
C ASN A 91 -43.46 1.45 10.43
N VAL A 92 -42.58 2.25 11.03
CA VAL A 92 -42.73 2.77 12.39
C VAL A 92 -42.05 4.13 12.51
N SER A 93 -42.87 5.09 12.84
CA SER A 93 -42.72 6.43 13.40
C SER A 93 -41.38 6.85 14.01
N ASN A 94 -40.96 8.00 13.53
CA ASN A 94 -40.34 9.18 14.17
C ASN A 94 -39.89 8.98 15.62
N GLN A 95 -38.60 8.75 15.88
CA GLN A 95 -37.93 9.13 17.12
C GLN A 95 -36.53 9.62 16.81
N SER A 96 -36.22 10.78 17.40
CA SER A 96 -34.98 11.55 17.35
C SER A 96 -33.75 10.66 17.44
N ALA A 97 -32.85 10.76 16.45
CA ALA A 97 -31.56 10.06 16.44
C ALA A 97 -30.68 10.54 17.61
N PRO A 98 -30.18 9.66 18.47
CA PRO A 98 -29.11 10.02 19.38
C PRO A 98 -27.83 10.25 18.56
N ASN A 99 -27.15 11.32 18.92
CA ASN A 99 -25.81 11.71 18.47
C ASN A 99 -24.90 10.47 18.40
N ARG A 100 -24.66 9.94 17.20
CA ARG A 100 -23.68 8.87 17.00
C ARG A 100 -22.32 9.48 17.21
N THR A 101 -21.79 9.33 18.40
CA THR A 101 -20.36 9.41 18.66
C THR A 101 -19.72 8.34 17.79
N GLU A 102 -18.95 8.73 16.79
CA GLU A 102 -18.12 7.79 16.02
C GLU A 102 -17.28 7.00 17.02
N PRO A 103 -17.14 5.66 16.85
CA PRO A 103 -16.28 4.89 17.73
C PRO A 103 -14.87 5.51 17.64
N PRO A 104 -14.14 5.61 18.77
CA PRO A 104 -12.80 6.16 18.76
C PRO A 104 -12.00 5.41 17.71
N ALA A 105 -11.41 6.13 16.78
CA ALA A 105 -10.47 5.58 15.81
C ALA A 105 -9.44 4.75 16.62
N GLY A 106 -9.23 3.51 16.23
CA GLY A 106 -8.24 2.65 16.88
C GLY A 106 -6.87 3.33 16.92
N PRO A 107 -5.86 2.74 17.57
CA PRO A 107 -4.54 3.35 17.77
C PRO A 107 -3.86 3.82 16.47
N TRP A 108 -4.38 3.39 15.32
CA TRP A 108 -3.85 3.65 13.99
C TRP A 108 -4.69 4.64 13.15
N GLU A 109 -5.66 5.33 13.75
CA GLU A 109 -6.51 6.35 13.09
C GLU A 109 -7.12 5.88 11.76
N GLY A 110 -7.52 4.60 11.70
CA GLY A 110 -8.09 3.99 10.50
C GLY A 110 -7.08 3.63 9.40
N ILE A 111 -5.76 3.77 9.62
CA ILE A 111 -4.74 3.29 8.69
C ILE A 111 -4.39 1.84 9.02
N LEU A 112 -4.59 0.95 8.06
CA LEU A 112 -4.34 -0.49 8.20
C LEU A 112 -2.95 -0.91 7.74
N GLY A 113 -2.30 -0.08 6.94
CA GLY A 113 -0.97 -0.33 6.42
C GLY A 113 -0.59 0.64 5.31
N PHE A 114 0.64 0.55 4.87
CA PHE A 114 1.15 1.38 3.78
C PHE A 114 2.28 0.67 3.01
N ILE A 115 2.61 1.21 1.86
CA ILE A 115 3.74 0.79 1.05
C ILE A 115 4.48 2.02 0.53
N VAL A 116 5.81 1.96 0.53
CA VAL A 116 6.68 2.93 -0.14
C VAL A 116 7.41 2.22 -1.25
N ALA A 117 7.32 2.73 -2.45
CA ALA A 117 7.99 2.20 -3.63
C ALA A 117 8.61 3.32 -4.46
N GLU A 118 9.57 2.98 -5.28
CA GLU A 118 10.20 3.92 -6.20
C GLU A 118 10.34 3.31 -7.60
N PHE A 119 10.19 4.14 -8.61
CA PHE A 119 10.52 3.82 -9.99
C PHE A 119 11.89 4.40 -10.33
N ARG A 120 12.79 3.55 -10.84
CA ARG A 120 14.13 3.96 -11.29
C ARG A 120 14.45 3.32 -12.64
N ARG A 121 14.73 4.13 -13.63
CA ARG A 121 15.02 3.64 -15.00
C ARG A 121 13.86 2.77 -15.51
N GLN A 122 14.08 1.46 -15.67
CA GLN A 122 13.06 0.48 -16.09
C GLN A 122 12.72 -0.52 -14.99
N GLY A 123 13.08 -0.23 -13.75
CA GLY A 123 12.85 -1.08 -12.58
C GLY A 123 12.03 -0.40 -11.50
N GLY A 124 11.21 -1.17 -10.82
CA GLY A 124 10.56 -0.81 -9.58
C GLY A 124 11.33 -1.35 -8.37
N HIS A 125 11.24 -0.67 -7.25
CA HIS A 125 11.79 -1.11 -5.99
C HIS A 125 10.79 -0.87 -4.87
N ILE A 126 10.46 -1.90 -4.10
CA ILE A 126 9.66 -1.76 -2.88
C ILE A 126 10.60 -1.48 -1.73
N ILE A 127 10.47 -0.30 -1.12
CA ILE A 127 11.32 0.16 -0.02
C ILE A 127 10.84 -0.43 1.30
N THR A 128 9.53 -0.32 1.56
CA THR A 128 8.88 -0.97 2.71
C THR A 128 7.41 -1.26 2.42
N ILE A 129 6.87 -2.26 3.11
CA ILE A 129 5.44 -2.56 3.18
C ILE A 129 5.11 -2.97 4.61
N ASP A 130 4.20 -2.24 5.22
CA ASP A 130 3.84 -2.37 6.62
C ASP A 130 2.34 -2.54 6.76
N VAL A 131 1.93 -3.54 7.53
CA VAL A 131 0.53 -3.81 7.84
C VAL A 131 0.41 -4.01 9.35
N VAL A 132 -0.48 -3.26 9.98
CA VAL A 132 -0.77 -3.39 11.42
C VAL A 132 -1.16 -4.82 11.76
N ALA A 133 -0.81 -5.28 12.95
CA ALA A 133 -0.97 -6.68 13.33
C ALA A 133 -2.42 -7.17 13.15
N GLU A 134 -3.39 -6.33 13.48
CA GLU A 134 -4.83 -6.60 13.42
C GLU A 134 -5.36 -6.75 11.99
N ALA A 135 -4.69 -6.14 11.00
CA ALA A 135 -5.05 -6.21 9.59
C ALA A 135 -4.21 -7.21 8.77
N ARG A 136 -3.29 -7.94 9.42
CA ARG A 136 -2.53 -9.00 8.76
C ARG A 136 -3.43 -10.16 8.38
N ARG A 137 -3.14 -10.81 7.27
CA ARG A 137 -3.88 -11.96 6.72
C ARG A 137 -5.28 -11.63 6.18
N THR A 138 -5.68 -10.36 6.14
CA THR A 138 -6.97 -9.90 5.58
C THR A 138 -6.87 -9.45 4.11
N GLY A 139 -5.71 -9.60 3.47
CA GLY A 139 -5.49 -9.20 2.07
C GLY A 139 -4.96 -7.78 1.89
N VAL A 140 -4.83 -6.98 2.96
CA VAL A 140 -4.32 -5.59 2.90
C VAL A 140 -2.93 -5.53 2.27
N GLY A 141 -1.98 -6.38 2.70
CA GLY A 141 -0.63 -6.42 2.15
C GLY A 141 -0.62 -6.74 0.65
N SER A 142 -1.39 -7.75 0.22
CA SER A 142 -1.51 -8.11 -1.19
C SER A 142 -2.11 -6.97 -2.03
N ALA A 143 -3.10 -6.26 -1.50
CA ALA A 143 -3.72 -5.14 -2.20
C ALA A 143 -2.75 -3.96 -2.35
N LEU A 144 -2.00 -3.61 -1.30
CA LEU A 144 -0.96 -2.58 -1.34
C LEU A 144 0.12 -2.92 -2.36
N LEU A 145 0.63 -4.16 -2.32
CA LEU A 145 1.70 -4.60 -3.22
C LEU A 145 1.24 -4.56 -4.68
N ARG A 146 0.05 -5.09 -5.00
CA ARG A 146 -0.50 -5.06 -6.36
C ARG A 146 -0.75 -3.64 -6.85
N ALA A 147 -1.28 -2.76 -6.01
CA ALA A 147 -1.49 -1.35 -6.37
C ALA A 147 -0.16 -0.64 -6.66
N ALA A 148 0.91 -0.96 -5.92
CA ALA A 148 2.24 -0.44 -6.19
C ALA A 148 2.82 -1.03 -7.49
N GLU A 149 2.67 -2.33 -7.74
CA GLU A 149 3.09 -2.98 -8.98
C GLU A 149 2.38 -2.40 -10.21
N ASP A 150 1.06 -2.17 -10.12
CA ASP A 150 0.28 -1.55 -11.20
C ASP A 150 0.80 -0.15 -11.50
N ARG A 151 1.05 0.66 -10.48
CA ARG A 151 1.62 1.99 -10.66
C ARG A 151 3.05 1.98 -11.21
N LEU A 152 3.89 1.02 -10.79
CA LEU A 152 5.23 0.84 -11.36
C LEU A 152 5.14 0.44 -12.83
N ARG A 153 4.22 -0.46 -13.19
CA ARG A 153 3.97 -0.90 -14.59
C ARG A 153 3.48 0.25 -15.47
N GLU A 154 2.58 1.09 -14.96
CA GLU A 154 2.11 2.31 -15.65
C GLU A 154 3.25 3.31 -15.92
N ASN A 155 4.27 3.35 -15.06
CA ASN A 155 5.48 4.15 -15.24
C ASN A 155 6.55 3.46 -16.11
N GLY A 156 6.27 2.26 -16.64
CA GLY A 156 7.17 1.55 -17.55
C GLY A 156 8.18 0.63 -16.86
N ALA A 157 7.96 0.25 -15.59
CA ALA A 157 8.79 -0.76 -14.93
C ALA A 157 8.55 -2.14 -15.56
N LEU A 158 9.64 -2.80 -15.93
CA LEU A 158 9.62 -4.17 -16.45
C LEU A 158 9.76 -5.21 -15.35
N THR A 159 10.40 -4.84 -14.26
CA THR A 159 10.65 -5.68 -13.09
C THR A 159 10.45 -4.89 -11.81
N VAL A 160 10.23 -5.58 -10.71
CA VAL A 160 10.23 -5.00 -9.37
C VAL A 160 11.07 -5.86 -8.44
N ALA A 161 11.85 -5.20 -7.58
CA ALA A 161 12.72 -5.85 -6.60
C ALA A 161 12.43 -5.33 -5.18
N LEU A 162 12.83 -6.12 -4.21
CA LEU A 162 12.80 -5.78 -2.78
C LEU A 162 13.87 -6.54 -2.03
N GLU A 163 14.19 -6.09 -0.82
CA GLU A 163 15.03 -6.81 0.13
C GLU A 163 14.19 -7.24 1.35
N THR A 164 14.45 -8.45 1.83
CA THR A 164 13.87 -8.95 3.08
C THR A 164 14.91 -9.75 3.87
N ALA A 165 14.84 -9.69 5.18
CA ALA A 165 15.77 -10.43 6.04
C ALA A 165 15.63 -11.95 5.83
N VAL A 166 16.76 -12.66 5.79
CA VAL A 166 16.80 -14.12 5.56
C VAL A 166 16.00 -14.90 6.61
N ASN A 167 15.83 -14.37 7.80
CA ASN A 167 15.06 -14.96 8.90
C ASN A 167 13.60 -14.54 8.92
N ASN A 168 13.14 -13.64 8.06
CA ASN A 168 11.74 -13.22 7.97
C ASN A 168 10.91 -14.20 7.14
N ALA A 169 10.68 -15.40 7.69
CA ALA A 169 9.95 -16.46 7.00
C ALA A 169 8.52 -16.07 6.59
N ALA A 170 7.89 -15.14 7.32
CA ALA A 170 6.55 -14.65 7.00
C ALA A 170 6.55 -13.80 5.74
N ALA A 171 7.46 -12.82 5.65
CA ALA A 171 7.61 -11.97 4.48
C ALA A 171 8.05 -12.78 3.25
N ILE A 172 9.01 -13.69 3.41
CA ILE A 172 9.48 -14.56 2.31
C ILE A 172 8.31 -15.39 1.73
N ARG A 173 7.46 -15.99 2.57
CA ARG A 173 6.28 -16.71 2.10
C ARG A 173 5.27 -15.79 1.42
N PHE A 174 5.03 -14.61 1.98
CA PHE A 174 4.15 -13.61 1.39
C PHE A 174 4.60 -13.22 -0.01
N TYR A 175 5.85 -12.83 -0.19
CA TYR A 175 6.36 -12.43 -1.51
C TYR A 175 6.40 -13.58 -2.50
N LYS A 176 6.74 -14.81 -2.08
CA LYS A 176 6.65 -15.99 -2.95
C LYS A 176 5.23 -16.23 -3.45
N ASN A 177 4.22 -16.09 -2.58
CA ASN A 177 2.81 -16.21 -2.96
C ASN A 177 2.35 -15.10 -3.92
N GLU A 178 2.95 -13.92 -3.86
CA GLU A 178 2.71 -12.82 -4.80
C GLU A 178 3.55 -12.92 -6.09
N GLY A 179 4.30 -14.01 -6.27
CA GLY A 179 5.06 -14.29 -7.51
C GLY A 179 6.48 -13.77 -7.55
N TYR A 180 7.04 -13.40 -6.41
CA TYR A 180 8.46 -13.05 -6.31
C TYR A 180 9.31 -14.31 -6.15
N PHE A 181 10.51 -14.26 -6.72
CA PHE A 181 11.54 -15.31 -6.52
C PHE A 181 12.82 -14.70 -5.95
N VAL A 182 13.59 -15.50 -5.25
CA VAL A 182 14.89 -15.09 -4.71
C VAL A 182 15.89 -15.00 -5.85
N GLU A 183 16.45 -13.82 -6.06
CA GLU A 183 17.51 -13.59 -7.06
C GLU A 183 18.88 -13.83 -6.46
N LYS A 184 19.15 -13.28 -5.28
CA LYS A 184 20.44 -13.40 -4.59
C LYS A 184 20.32 -13.12 -3.10
N THR A 185 21.39 -13.46 -2.37
CA THR A 185 21.60 -13.08 -0.96
C THR A 185 22.67 -12.01 -0.87
N VAL A 186 22.40 -10.96 -0.08
CA VAL A 186 23.38 -9.91 0.25
C VAL A 186 23.75 -10.05 1.71
N ARG A 187 25.04 -10.35 1.96
CA ARG A 187 25.57 -10.56 3.30
C ARG A 187 25.69 -9.25 4.06
N GLY A 188 25.36 -9.29 5.36
CA GLY A 188 25.50 -8.15 6.26
C GLY A 188 24.74 -6.91 5.81
N TYR A 189 23.59 -7.08 5.15
CA TYR A 189 22.81 -5.97 4.59
C TYR A 189 22.24 -5.06 5.67
N TYR A 190 21.74 -5.63 6.77
CA TYR A 190 21.18 -4.88 7.88
C TYR A 190 22.27 -4.51 8.90
N SER A 191 22.05 -3.44 9.66
CA SER A 191 22.99 -2.90 10.65
C SER A 191 23.44 -3.90 11.71
N ASN A 192 22.62 -4.92 11.96
CA ASN A 192 22.92 -6.05 12.86
C ASN A 192 23.67 -7.22 12.17
N GLN A 193 24.27 -6.97 11.00
CA GLN A 193 24.98 -7.97 10.18
C GLN A 193 24.08 -9.11 9.64
N LEU A 194 22.77 -8.95 9.70
CA LEU A 194 21.82 -9.90 9.16
C LEU A 194 21.81 -9.82 7.62
N ASP A 195 21.83 -10.96 6.97
CA ASP A 195 21.77 -11.06 5.52
C ASP A 195 20.37 -10.72 5.00
N ALA A 196 20.31 -10.20 3.77
CA ALA A 196 19.06 -10.00 3.06
C ALA A 196 18.94 -10.93 1.85
N LEU A 197 17.71 -11.35 1.57
CA LEU A 197 17.33 -11.89 0.27
C LEU A 197 16.86 -10.73 -0.61
N VAL A 198 17.45 -10.59 -1.77
CA VAL A 198 16.90 -9.79 -2.85
C VAL A 198 15.90 -10.66 -3.59
N MET A 199 14.66 -10.20 -3.64
CA MET A 199 13.57 -10.90 -4.34
C MET A 199 13.07 -10.04 -5.48
N THR A 200 12.78 -10.67 -6.62
CA THR A 200 12.38 -9.98 -7.86
C THR A 200 11.13 -10.61 -8.45
N LYS A 201 10.40 -9.81 -9.22
CA LYS A 201 9.24 -10.23 -10.00
C LYS A 201 9.22 -9.50 -11.34
N SER A 202 8.90 -10.20 -12.43
CA SER A 202 8.63 -9.59 -13.73
C SER A 202 7.25 -8.93 -13.70
N LEU A 203 7.18 -7.69 -14.17
CA LEU A 203 5.92 -6.94 -14.36
C LEU A 203 5.44 -7.01 -15.80
N VAL A 204 6.22 -7.57 -16.69
CA VAL A 204 5.83 -7.84 -18.09
C VAL A 204 4.97 -9.09 -18.07
N GLY A 205 3.74 -9.00 -18.56
CA GLY A 205 2.87 -10.18 -18.71
C GLY A 205 3.52 -11.19 -19.65
N ASN A 206 3.55 -12.46 -19.29
CA ASN A 206 3.77 -13.53 -20.25
C ASN A 206 2.65 -13.43 -21.29
N ARG A 207 3.03 -13.04 -22.52
CA ARG A 207 2.17 -13.17 -23.70
C ARG A 207 2.03 -14.64 -24.08
#